data_d632f419f9e9358f1b230354f5e758ac
#
_entry.id   d632f419f9e9358f1b230354f5e758ac
#
_cell.length_a   1.000
_cell.length_b   1.000
_cell.length_c   1.000
_cell.angle_alpha   90.00
_cell.angle_beta   90.00
_cell.angle_gamma   90.00
#
_symmetry.space_group_name_H-M   'P 1'
#
loop_
_entity.id
_entity.type
_entity.pdbx_description
1 polymer ?
#
loop_
_entity_poly.entity_id
_entity_poly.type
_entity_poly.pdbx_seq_one_letter_code
_entity_poly.pdbx_strand_id
1 'polypeptide(L)'
;LAQGVMIENIDTHGGFHGDGQSLTVWKFDDNSILEQILTDPDWKELPMTDNLEALLYGVVYDTGLSITEIGPCVDFSEEQLPQIQNGYYYFVDRQAESEMQHSDAQIMERASLNFSIALYDVDTDTLYYIEVDT
;
A
#
# COMPACT_ATOMS: atom_id res chain seq x y z
N LEU A 1 9.62 -21.89 6.36
CA LEU A 1 8.59 -20.85 6.34
C LEU A 1 9.01 -19.64 7.19
N ALA A 2 8.75 -18.48 6.67
CA ALA A 2 9.02 -17.24 7.41
C ALA A 2 8.13 -17.18 8.65
N GLN A 3 8.74 -16.76 9.77
CA GLN A 3 8.03 -16.55 11.04
C GLN A 3 7.79 -15.06 11.20
N GLY A 4 6.53 -14.65 11.14
CA GLY A 4 6.16 -13.27 11.30
C GLY A 4 5.49 -13.00 12.62
N VAL A 5 5.80 -11.87 13.23
CA VAL A 5 5.15 -11.37 14.44
C VAL A 5 4.40 -10.10 14.07
N MET A 6 3.11 -10.09 14.37
CA MET A 6 2.30 -8.87 14.16
C MET A 6 2.67 -7.85 15.21
N ILE A 7 3.19 -6.69 14.77
CA ILE A 7 3.62 -5.62 15.67
C ILE A 7 2.66 -4.43 15.67
N GLU A 8 1.76 -4.35 14.69
CA GLU A 8 0.76 -3.29 14.64
C GLU A 8 -0.48 -3.77 13.89
N ASN A 9 -1.65 -3.33 14.34
CA ASN A 9 -2.91 -3.58 13.63
C ASN A 9 -3.85 -2.42 13.93
N ILE A 10 -4.15 -1.63 12.90
CA ILE A 10 -5.07 -0.51 12.96
C ILE A 10 -6.19 -0.79 11.98
N ASP A 11 -7.44 -0.72 12.44
CA ASP A 11 -8.59 -0.93 11.58
C ASP A 11 -9.68 0.06 11.95
N THR A 12 -10.02 0.94 11.01
CA THR A 12 -11.07 1.93 11.16
C THR A 12 -12.35 1.54 10.44
N HIS A 13 -12.41 0.33 9.87
CA HIS A 13 -13.63 -0.17 9.24
C HIS A 13 -14.74 -0.24 10.28
N GLY A 14 -15.91 0.25 9.87
CA GLY A 14 -17.06 0.24 10.74
C GLY A 14 -18.20 0.97 10.09
N GLY A 15 -19.30 1.12 10.84
CA GLY A 15 -20.45 1.81 10.35
C GLY A 15 -21.25 1.00 9.34
N PHE A 16 -22.21 1.67 8.72
CA PHE A 16 -23.24 1.03 7.92
C PHE A 16 -22.72 0.48 6.59
N HIS A 17 -21.72 1.11 5.99
CA HIS A 17 -21.22 0.74 4.67
C HIS A 17 -19.90 -0.04 4.68
N GLY A 18 -19.35 -0.30 5.86
CA GLY A 18 -18.05 -0.99 5.95
C GLY A 18 -16.88 -0.18 5.45
N ASP A 19 -17.05 1.13 5.28
CA ASP A 19 -15.98 2.01 4.86
C ASP A 19 -14.90 2.12 5.92
N GLY A 20 -13.66 2.28 5.49
CA GLY A 20 -12.55 2.44 6.40
C GLY A 20 -11.24 2.02 5.79
N GLN A 21 -10.23 1.99 6.63
CA GLN A 21 -8.88 1.61 6.24
C GLN A 21 -8.25 0.76 7.32
N SER A 22 -7.36 -0.13 6.92
CA SER A 22 -6.62 -0.96 7.86
C SER A 22 -5.15 -1.02 7.51
N LEU A 23 -4.33 -1.15 8.54
CA LEU A 23 -2.90 -1.37 8.41
C LEU A 23 -2.51 -2.49 9.37
N THR A 24 -1.89 -3.52 8.82
CA THR A 24 -1.31 -4.60 9.62
C THR A 24 0.16 -4.67 9.31
N VAL A 25 0.99 -4.71 10.34
CA VAL A 25 2.44 -4.74 10.20
C VAL A 25 2.99 -6.02 10.80
N TRP A 26 3.76 -6.74 10.01
CA TRP A 26 4.38 -8.01 10.38
C TRP A 26 5.89 -7.87 10.30
N LYS A 27 6.59 -8.27 11.35
CA LYS A 27 8.04 -8.34 11.34
C LYS A 27 8.49 -9.78 11.29
N PHE A 28 9.44 -10.06 10.40
CA PHE A 28 9.97 -11.40 10.18
C PHE A 28 11.38 -11.53 10.75
N ASP A 29 11.75 -12.76 11.16
CA ASP A 29 13.06 -13.03 11.76
C ASP A 29 14.17 -13.10 10.72
N ASP A 30 13.81 -13.37 9.46
CA ASP A 30 14.76 -13.52 8.37
C ASP A 30 14.14 -13.05 7.05
N ASN A 31 14.86 -13.22 5.96
CA ASN A 31 14.43 -12.77 4.64
C ASN A 31 13.78 -13.86 3.79
N SER A 32 13.29 -14.94 4.40
CA SER A 32 12.72 -16.05 3.63
C SER A 32 11.47 -15.65 2.85
N ILE A 33 10.71 -14.66 3.31
CA ILE A 33 9.57 -14.15 2.56
C ILE A 33 10.00 -13.46 1.26
N LEU A 34 11.20 -12.88 1.23
CA LEU A 34 11.74 -12.25 0.04
C LEU A 34 11.89 -13.24 -1.12
N GLU A 35 12.26 -14.48 -0.83
CA GLU A 35 12.37 -15.52 -1.84
C GLU A 35 11.02 -15.78 -2.51
N GLN A 36 9.95 -15.78 -1.73
CA GLN A 36 8.58 -15.94 -2.25
C GLN A 36 8.18 -14.75 -3.10
N ILE A 37 8.50 -13.54 -2.65
CA ILE A 37 8.21 -12.31 -3.37
C ILE A 37 8.89 -12.30 -4.74
N LEU A 38 10.16 -12.69 -4.80
CA LEU A 38 10.93 -12.69 -6.03
C LEU A 38 10.46 -13.71 -7.07
N THR A 39 9.71 -14.73 -6.63
CA THR A 39 9.14 -15.71 -7.56
C THR A 39 7.75 -15.34 -8.07
N ASP A 40 7.13 -14.32 -7.52
CA ASP A 40 5.78 -13.88 -7.90
C ASP A 40 5.88 -12.64 -8.81
N PRO A 41 5.49 -12.75 -10.09
CA PRO A 41 5.61 -11.63 -11.04
C PRO A 41 4.70 -10.45 -10.72
N ASP A 42 3.69 -10.62 -9.86
CA ASP A 42 2.79 -9.54 -9.48
C ASP A 42 3.37 -8.64 -8.39
N TRP A 43 4.40 -9.10 -7.69
CA TRP A 43 5.21 -8.25 -6.83
C TRP A 43 6.18 -7.46 -7.69
N LYS A 44 6.28 -6.17 -7.43
CA LYS A 44 7.13 -5.25 -8.19
C LYS A 44 8.09 -4.54 -7.25
N GLU A 45 9.24 -4.20 -7.78
CA GLU A 45 10.27 -3.47 -7.04
C GLU A 45 9.84 -2.02 -6.84
N LEU A 46 10.12 -1.47 -5.65
CA LEU A 46 9.95 -0.04 -5.40
C LEU A 46 10.91 0.79 -6.26
N PRO A 47 10.56 2.02 -6.62
CA PRO A 47 9.42 2.79 -6.13
C PRO A 47 8.09 2.38 -6.75
N MET A 48 7.01 2.69 -6.04
CA MET A 48 5.67 2.53 -6.60
C MET A 48 5.42 3.53 -7.72
N THR A 49 4.32 3.33 -8.43
CA THR A 49 3.85 4.31 -9.42
C THR A 49 3.46 5.62 -8.73
N ASP A 50 3.39 6.69 -9.49
CA ASP A 50 2.96 7.99 -8.96
C ASP A 50 1.57 7.93 -8.35
N ASN A 51 0.66 7.17 -8.95
CA ASN A 51 -0.70 7.00 -8.42
C ASN A 51 -0.68 6.34 -7.03
N LEU A 52 0.07 5.27 -6.86
CA LEU A 52 0.13 4.56 -5.59
C LEU A 52 0.86 5.38 -4.52
N GLU A 53 1.91 6.10 -4.90
CA GLU A 53 2.59 7.03 -3.99
C GLU A 53 1.63 8.11 -3.50
N ALA A 54 0.81 8.65 -4.40
CA ALA A 54 -0.19 9.65 -4.03
C ALA A 54 -1.23 9.10 -3.08
N LEU A 55 -1.69 7.87 -3.29
CA LEU A 55 -2.70 7.24 -2.44
C LEU A 55 -2.20 7.00 -1.02
N LEU A 56 -0.95 6.60 -0.85
CA LEU A 56 -0.42 6.25 0.47
C LEU A 56 0.27 7.41 1.19
N TYR A 57 1.02 8.22 0.46
CA TYR A 57 1.87 9.26 1.07
C TYR A 57 1.47 10.67 0.68
N GLY A 58 0.70 10.81 -0.39
CA GLY A 58 0.36 12.10 -0.95
C GLY A 58 1.47 12.65 -1.84
N VAL A 59 1.08 13.49 -2.78
CA VAL A 59 2.00 14.16 -3.70
C VAL A 59 1.59 15.63 -3.81
N VAL A 60 2.59 16.51 -3.80
CA VAL A 60 2.38 17.95 -3.97
C VAL A 60 2.97 18.36 -5.30
N TYR A 61 2.16 18.98 -6.14
CA TYR A 61 2.58 19.55 -7.41
C TYR A 61 2.62 21.08 -7.30
N ASP A 62 3.77 21.67 -7.54
CA ASP A 62 3.95 23.12 -7.61
C ASP A 62 4.23 23.50 -9.06
N THR A 63 3.28 24.23 -9.69
CA THR A 63 3.41 24.63 -11.09
C THR A 63 4.01 26.04 -11.22
N GLY A 64 4.37 26.68 -10.10
CA GLY A 64 4.78 28.08 -10.07
C GLY A 64 3.62 29.07 -10.06
N LEU A 65 2.42 28.61 -10.43
CA LEU A 65 1.18 29.41 -10.41
C LEU A 65 0.22 28.93 -9.32
N SER A 66 0.29 27.66 -8.97
CA SER A 66 -0.55 27.05 -7.95
C SER A 66 0.13 25.84 -7.34
N ILE A 67 -0.32 25.45 -6.15
CA ILE A 67 0.10 24.22 -5.47
C ILE A 67 -1.11 23.31 -5.43
N THR A 68 -0.93 22.09 -5.92
CA THR A 68 -1.97 21.06 -5.91
C THR A 68 -1.48 19.86 -5.10
N GLU A 69 -2.29 19.46 -4.12
CA GLU A 69 -2.03 18.26 -3.31
C GLU A 69 -2.97 17.15 -3.75
N ILE A 70 -2.40 15.95 -3.95
CA ILE A 70 -3.15 14.74 -4.27
C ILE A 70 -2.85 13.70 -3.20
N GLY A 71 -3.92 13.21 -2.52
CA GLY A 71 -3.78 12.28 -1.41
C GLY A 71 -3.14 12.90 -0.18
N PRO A 72 -2.74 12.08 0.79
CA PRO A 72 -2.98 10.63 0.85
C PRO A 72 -4.46 10.30 1.08
N CYS A 73 -4.86 9.10 0.76
CA CYS A 73 -6.21 8.61 1.07
C CYS A 73 -6.24 7.78 2.35
N VAL A 74 -5.10 7.58 2.97
CA VAL A 74 -4.97 6.86 4.25
C VAL A 74 -4.48 7.83 5.33
N ASP A 75 -4.81 7.53 6.57
CA ASP A 75 -4.51 8.38 7.71
C ASP A 75 -3.60 7.64 8.69
N PHE A 76 -2.41 7.29 8.22
CA PHE A 76 -1.37 6.65 9.02
C PHE A 76 -0.19 7.61 9.18
N SER A 77 0.40 7.63 10.38
CA SER A 77 1.58 8.44 10.65
C SER A 77 2.84 7.85 9.96
N GLU A 78 3.89 8.65 9.88
CA GLU A 78 5.17 8.17 9.35
C GLU A 78 5.77 7.04 10.19
N GLU A 79 5.46 7.01 11.49
CA GLU A 79 5.87 5.91 12.36
C GLU A 79 5.14 4.61 12.04
N GLN A 80 3.86 4.73 11.67
CA GLN A 80 3.02 3.59 11.33
C GLN A 80 3.30 3.07 9.92
N LEU A 81 3.47 3.98 8.98
CA LEU A 81 3.73 3.65 7.57
C LEU A 81 4.89 4.52 7.07
N PRO A 82 6.13 4.11 7.32
CA PRO A 82 7.29 4.88 6.88
C PRO A 82 7.52 4.79 5.38
N GLN A 83 8.32 5.71 4.85
CA GLN A 83 8.82 5.61 3.48
C GLN A 83 9.85 4.47 3.42
N ILE A 84 9.65 3.56 2.47
CA ILE A 84 10.52 2.39 2.29
C ILE A 84 11.44 2.67 1.11
N GLN A 85 12.74 2.57 1.35
CA GLN A 85 13.76 2.88 0.34
C GLN A 85 14.13 1.68 -0.52
N ASN A 86 14.10 0.49 0.07
CA ASN A 86 14.52 -0.75 -0.58
C ASN A 86 13.49 -1.82 -0.29
N GLY A 87 12.75 -2.22 -1.30
CA GLY A 87 11.71 -3.21 -1.09
C GLY A 87 10.84 -3.46 -2.31
N TYR A 88 9.69 -4.03 -2.05
CA TYR A 88 8.75 -4.49 -3.07
C TYR A 88 7.33 -4.15 -2.67
N TYR A 89 6.44 -4.09 -3.67
CA TYR A 89 5.03 -3.85 -3.42
C TYR A 89 4.15 -4.79 -4.24
N TYR A 90 2.95 -5.03 -3.71
CA TYR A 90 1.92 -5.85 -4.34
C TYR A 90 0.60 -5.10 -4.24
N PHE A 91 0.03 -4.74 -5.38
CA PHE A 91 -1.19 -3.95 -5.44
C PHE A 91 -2.34 -4.77 -6.00
N VAL A 92 -3.51 -4.68 -5.36
CA VAL A 92 -4.75 -5.28 -5.84
C VAL A 92 -5.84 -4.24 -5.83
N ASP A 93 -6.38 -3.96 -7.01
CA ASP A 93 -7.60 -3.17 -7.19
C ASP A 93 -8.79 -4.13 -7.13
N ARG A 94 -9.49 -4.14 -6.00
CA ARG A 94 -10.57 -5.10 -5.76
C ARG A 94 -11.85 -4.79 -6.53
N GLN A 95 -11.93 -3.61 -7.17
CA GLN A 95 -13.04 -3.24 -8.05
C GLN A 95 -12.79 -3.58 -9.51
N ALA A 96 -11.54 -3.91 -9.86
CA ALA A 96 -11.18 -4.22 -11.24
C ALA A 96 -11.50 -5.67 -11.60
N GLU A 97 -11.65 -5.91 -12.90
CA GLU A 97 -11.70 -7.27 -13.42
C GLU A 97 -10.37 -7.98 -13.15
N SER A 98 -10.41 -9.32 -13.10
CA SER A 98 -9.25 -10.12 -12.71
C SER A 98 -7.98 -9.83 -13.51
N GLU A 99 -8.12 -9.48 -14.78
CA GLU A 99 -7.00 -9.15 -15.65
C GLU A 99 -6.33 -7.83 -15.30
N MET A 100 -7.05 -6.93 -14.60
CA MET A 100 -6.61 -5.57 -14.28
C MET A 100 -6.37 -5.37 -12.80
N GLN A 101 -6.42 -6.41 -11.97
CA GLN A 101 -6.32 -6.28 -10.50
C GLN A 101 -5.01 -5.67 -10.03
N HIS A 102 -3.93 -5.89 -10.76
CA HIS A 102 -2.60 -5.39 -10.36
C HIS A 102 -2.22 -4.09 -11.08
N SER A 103 -3.17 -3.50 -11.80
CA SER A 103 -2.98 -2.21 -12.50
C SER A 103 -3.64 -1.08 -11.72
N ASP A 104 -2.92 0.02 -11.55
CA ASP A 104 -3.43 1.23 -10.94
C ASP A 104 -3.95 2.26 -11.94
N ALA A 105 -4.07 1.87 -13.21
CA ALA A 105 -4.38 2.81 -14.29
C ALA A 105 -5.73 3.52 -14.13
N GLN A 106 -6.70 2.87 -13.49
CA GLN A 106 -8.05 3.41 -13.35
C GLN A 106 -8.37 3.94 -11.95
N ILE A 107 -7.49 3.70 -11.00
CA ILE A 107 -7.80 3.93 -9.57
C ILE A 107 -8.07 5.40 -9.25
N MET A 108 -7.34 6.32 -9.89
CA MET A 108 -7.44 7.75 -9.61
C MET A 108 -8.68 8.41 -10.23
N GLU A 109 -9.37 7.70 -11.10
CA GLU A 109 -10.56 8.21 -11.79
C GLU A 109 -11.86 7.86 -11.09
N ARG A 110 -11.80 7.08 -10.03
CA ARG A 110 -12.98 6.57 -9.34
C ARG A 110 -13.38 7.44 -8.16
N ALA A 111 -14.69 7.53 -7.95
CA ALA A 111 -15.26 8.18 -6.76
C ALA A 111 -15.10 7.31 -5.51
N SER A 112 -15.01 6.00 -5.67
CA SER A 112 -14.81 5.07 -4.55
C SER A 112 -13.53 4.27 -4.75
N LEU A 113 -12.88 3.92 -3.64
CA LEU A 113 -11.62 3.19 -3.63
C LEU A 113 -11.77 1.91 -2.82
N ASN A 114 -11.46 0.78 -3.45
CA ASN A 114 -11.44 -0.51 -2.77
C ASN A 114 -10.20 -1.26 -3.25
N PHE A 115 -9.11 -1.12 -2.52
CA PHE A 115 -7.83 -1.69 -2.93
C PHE A 115 -7.05 -2.21 -1.73
N SER A 116 -6.06 -3.05 -2.03
CA SER A 116 -5.10 -3.55 -1.06
C SER A 116 -3.69 -3.33 -1.59
N ILE A 117 -2.79 -2.93 -0.70
CA ILE A 117 -1.36 -2.80 -1.02
C ILE A 117 -0.56 -3.49 0.07
N ALA A 118 0.35 -4.37 -0.34
CA ALA A 118 1.37 -4.91 0.54
C ALA A 118 2.72 -4.27 0.19
N LEU A 119 3.45 -3.86 1.21
CA LEU A 119 4.80 -3.30 1.07
C LEU A 119 5.76 -4.13 1.91
N TYR A 120 6.84 -4.58 1.30
CA TYR A 120 7.88 -5.32 2.02
C TYR A 120 9.16 -4.50 2.05
N ASP A 121 9.64 -4.21 3.27
CA ASP A 121 10.88 -3.51 3.51
C ASP A 121 12.00 -4.53 3.69
N VAL A 122 12.91 -4.60 2.72
CA VAL A 122 14.03 -5.55 2.73
C VAL A 122 15.01 -5.25 3.87
N ASP A 123 15.19 -3.99 4.20
CA ASP A 123 16.18 -3.57 5.20
C ASP A 123 15.80 -4.00 6.62
N THR A 124 14.50 -4.14 6.88
CA THR A 124 14.00 -4.46 8.22
C THR A 124 13.20 -5.76 8.27
N ASP A 125 13.05 -6.47 7.14
CA ASP A 125 12.22 -7.66 7.02
C ASP A 125 10.80 -7.43 7.57
N THR A 126 10.20 -6.31 7.19
CA THR A 126 8.89 -5.88 7.68
C THR A 126 7.90 -5.81 6.53
N LEU A 127 6.73 -6.40 6.74
CA LEU A 127 5.62 -6.38 5.78
C LEU A 127 4.51 -5.48 6.30
N TYR A 128 4.12 -4.53 5.46
CA TYR A 128 2.99 -3.63 5.72
C TYR A 128 1.85 -4.02 4.80
N TYR A 129 0.69 -4.29 5.36
CA TYR A 129 -0.50 -4.65 4.58
C TYR A 129 -1.60 -3.64 4.84
N ILE A 130 -2.06 -3.00 3.77
CA ILE A 130 -3.02 -1.90 3.82
C ILE A 130 -4.23 -2.26 2.99
N GLU A 131 -5.42 -2.05 3.56
CA GLU A 131 -6.68 -2.15 2.84
C GLU A 131 -7.44 -0.84 2.98
N VAL A 132 -8.04 -0.39 1.89
CA VAL A 132 -8.88 0.81 1.85
C VAL A 132 -10.21 0.47 1.22
N ASP A 133 -11.30 0.84 1.89
CA ASP A 133 -12.67 0.67 1.42
C ASP A 133 -13.45 1.97 1.63
N THR A 134 -13.99 2.51 0.56
CA THR A 134 -14.80 3.72 0.62
C THR A 134 -16.16 3.59 -0.06
#